data_768b202e7c75cccaaff7b1433d949ea7
#
_entry.id   768b202e7c75cccaaff7b1433d949ea7
#
_cell.length_a   1.000
_cell.length_b   1.000
_cell.length_c   1.000
_cell.angle_alpha   90.00
_cell.angle_beta   90.00
_cell.angle_gamma   90.00
#
_symmetry.space_group_name_H-M   'P 1'
#
loop_
_entity.id
_entity.type
_entity.pdbx_description
1 polymer ?
#
loop_
_entity_poly.entity_id
_entity_poly.type
_entity_poly.pdbx_seq_one_letter_code
_entity_poly.pdbx_strand_id
1 'polypeptide(L)'
;MFLIQEAKYTLLKKNLLLFLVCVLLSCSLVRAQKPIDKRATRETKALFKNLHKLSKKYTLFGHQHATEYGHGWFGGNDRSDVKSVTGSHPAVIGVDFSGFSGRSPEAIQRAKDQVRKIVVDTYNRGGVVTAAWHFSNPVSGGGFNWKDSVSLPAVKYIIPGGEAHEKYKEILKGIGEWAHTLRGADGKLAPVIFRPFHEFDGGWFWWGKPHTSQQEFVSLWRFTVSYLRDSLQVHNFIYAFSPDNKFRTASQFLERYPGDEWVDLVGMDNYGDFGRDRYAPDTAAHKLKIVADYARKAGKLAALTETGLESIPDTTWWTNTLLKVMKTDNMWLAYVLVWRNDSRSPTHYYAPYPGHTSVPNFLRFYRDPYTLFEQDLKSIYRRRFLGIF
;
A
#
# COMPACT_ATOMS: atom_id res chain seq x y z
N MET A 1 19.13 -19.36 -65.15
CA MET A 1 19.73 -18.42 -64.14
C MET A 1 18.70 -17.45 -63.56
N PHE A 2 17.77 -16.91 -64.34
CA PHE A 2 16.72 -15.96 -63.88
C PHE A 2 15.75 -16.53 -62.84
N LEU A 3 15.25 -17.75 -62.98
CA LEU A 3 14.28 -18.38 -62.06
C LEU A 3 14.81 -18.62 -60.63
N ILE A 4 16.12 -18.84 -60.48
CA ILE A 4 16.76 -19.05 -59.16
C ILE A 4 16.90 -17.73 -58.43
N GLN A 5 17.06 -16.62 -59.14
CA GLN A 5 17.19 -15.29 -58.53
C GLN A 5 15.85 -14.76 -58.03
N GLU A 6 14.74 -15.01 -58.72
CA GLU A 6 13.38 -14.67 -58.25
C GLU A 6 12.97 -15.49 -57.01
N ALA A 7 13.30 -16.78 -56.97
CA ALA A 7 13.00 -17.60 -55.82
C ALA A 7 13.77 -17.14 -54.55
N LYS A 8 15.03 -16.72 -54.70
CA LYS A 8 15.81 -16.15 -53.58
C LYS A 8 15.25 -14.82 -53.09
N TYR A 9 14.79 -13.97 -54.02
CA TYR A 9 14.21 -12.66 -53.67
C TYR A 9 12.86 -12.79 -52.96
N THR A 10 12.04 -13.77 -53.37
CA THR A 10 10.76 -14.07 -52.71
C THR A 10 10.94 -14.67 -51.33
N LEU A 11 11.95 -15.54 -51.14
CA LEU A 11 12.30 -16.12 -49.85
C LEU A 11 12.82 -15.06 -48.86
N LEU A 12 13.65 -14.11 -49.36
CA LEU A 12 14.18 -13.00 -48.59
C LEU A 12 13.07 -12.05 -48.11
N LYS A 13 12.12 -11.74 -49.00
CA LYS A 13 10.93 -10.93 -48.65
C LYS A 13 10.03 -11.62 -47.61
N LYS A 14 9.80 -12.93 -47.74
CA LYS A 14 9.04 -13.71 -46.72
C LYS A 14 9.73 -13.72 -45.36
N ASN A 15 11.05 -13.94 -45.34
CA ASN A 15 11.81 -13.96 -44.09
C ASN A 15 11.88 -12.56 -43.45
N LEU A 16 12.01 -11.49 -44.27
CA LEU A 16 11.97 -10.13 -43.75
C LEU A 16 10.59 -9.75 -43.20
N LEU A 17 9.51 -10.20 -43.87
CA LEU A 17 8.14 -9.98 -43.35
C LEU A 17 7.89 -10.77 -42.05
N LEU A 18 8.36 -12.03 -41.97
CA LEU A 18 8.27 -12.84 -40.78
C LEU A 18 9.05 -12.22 -39.61
N PHE A 19 10.25 -11.69 -39.88
CA PHE A 19 11.09 -10.99 -38.92
C PHE A 19 10.41 -9.70 -38.42
N LEU A 20 9.84 -8.91 -39.31
CA LEU A 20 9.06 -7.71 -38.97
C LEU A 20 7.80 -8.04 -38.16
N VAL A 21 7.08 -9.10 -38.47
CA VAL A 21 5.92 -9.59 -37.71
C VAL A 21 6.35 -10.10 -36.34
N CYS A 22 7.46 -10.82 -36.24
CA CYS A 22 8.04 -11.25 -34.96
C CYS A 22 8.53 -10.07 -34.11
N VAL A 23 9.12 -9.04 -34.73
CA VAL A 23 9.54 -7.81 -34.00
C VAL A 23 8.32 -6.99 -33.59
N LEU A 24 7.25 -6.94 -34.36
CA LEU A 24 5.98 -6.30 -33.98
C LEU A 24 5.22 -7.08 -32.90
N LEU A 25 5.30 -8.41 -32.87
CA LEU A 25 4.71 -9.27 -31.84
C LEU A 25 5.56 -9.27 -30.55
N SER A 26 6.87 -9.03 -30.65
CA SER A 26 7.76 -8.88 -29.49
C SER A 26 7.78 -7.44 -28.93
N CYS A 27 7.17 -6.47 -29.57
CA CYS A 27 6.72 -5.25 -28.93
C CYS A 27 5.66 -5.65 -27.88
N SER A 28 6.11 -6.21 -26.76
CA SER A 28 5.33 -6.28 -25.52
C SER A 28 4.72 -4.90 -25.39
N LEU A 29 3.42 -4.80 -25.59
CA LEU A 29 2.64 -3.63 -25.25
C LEU A 29 3.04 -3.27 -23.83
N VAL A 30 3.98 -2.35 -23.66
CA VAL A 30 4.25 -1.72 -22.37
C VAL A 30 2.92 -1.07 -22.01
N ARG A 31 2.08 -1.84 -21.34
CA ARG A 31 0.77 -1.40 -20.88
C ARG A 31 1.04 -0.13 -20.11
N ALA A 32 0.58 1.00 -20.62
CA ALA A 32 0.84 2.29 -19.99
C ALA A 32 0.40 2.18 -18.53
N GLN A 33 1.36 2.26 -17.63
CA GLN A 33 1.15 2.11 -16.20
C GLN A 33 0.23 3.23 -15.71
N LYS A 34 -1.04 2.90 -15.51
CA LYS A 34 -2.11 3.83 -15.13
C LYS A 34 -2.88 3.22 -13.97
N PRO A 35 -3.38 4.04 -13.04
CA PRO A 35 -4.29 3.55 -12.02
C PRO A 35 -5.56 2.97 -12.67
N ILE A 36 -6.23 2.08 -11.95
CA ILE A 36 -7.48 1.43 -12.38
C ILE A 36 -8.59 2.46 -12.61
N ASP A 37 -8.56 3.55 -11.87
CA ASP A 37 -9.48 4.67 -12.07
C ASP A 37 -9.05 5.53 -13.28
N LYS A 38 -9.76 5.39 -14.40
CA LYS A 38 -9.52 6.19 -15.60
C LYS A 38 -9.73 7.69 -15.36
N ARG A 39 -10.60 8.05 -14.39
CA ARG A 39 -10.93 9.43 -13.99
C ARG A 39 -10.05 9.94 -12.85
N ALA A 40 -9.09 9.13 -12.35
CA ALA A 40 -8.17 9.53 -11.28
C ALA A 40 -7.63 10.94 -11.51
N THR A 41 -7.46 11.71 -10.42
CA THR A 41 -6.94 13.07 -10.49
C THR A 41 -5.56 13.10 -11.15
N ARG A 42 -5.14 14.28 -11.59
CA ARG A 42 -3.81 14.46 -12.19
C ARG A 42 -2.70 14.08 -11.22
N GLU A 43 -2.87 14.42 -9.95
CA GLU A 43 -1.95 14.13 -8.85
C GLU A 43 -1.89 12.64 -8.55
N THR A 44 -3.03 11.95 -8.53
CA THR A 44 -3.11 10.48 -8.35
C THR A 44 -2.44 9.73 -9.49
N LYS A 45 -2.68 10.15 -10.74
CA LYS A 45 -2.00 9.58 -11.92
C LYS A 45 -0.50 9.83 -11.89
N ALA A 46 -0.08 11.00 -11.42
CA ALA A 46 1.33 11.34 -11.30
C ALA A 46 2.01 10.50 -10.20
N LEU A 47 1.39 10.42 -9.01
CA LEU A 47 1.87 9.58 -7.91
C LEU A 47 2.07 8.13 -8.37
N PHE A 48 1.03 7.51 -8.94
CA PHE A 48 1.09 6.12 -9.41
C PHE A 48 2.25 5.90 -10.40
N LYS A 49 2.37 6.77 -11.40
CA LYS A 49 3.45 6.69 -12.40
C LYS A 49 4.84 6.89 -11.78
N ASN A 50 4.96 7.85 -10.86
CA ASN A 50 6.25 8.16 -10.24
C ASN A 50 6.69 7.08 -9.26
N LEU A 51 5.76 6.48 -8.50
CA LEU A 51 6.04 5.30 -7.67
C LEU A 51 6.54 4.13 -8.53
N HIS A 52 5.92 3.86 -9.68
CA HIS A 52 6.42 2.85 -10.62
C HIS A 52 7.83 3.15 -11.16
N LYS A 53 8.11 4.42 -11.42
CA LYS A 53 9.45 4.82 -11.89
C LYS A 53 10.49 4.63 -10.79
N LEU A 54 10.17 5.08 -9.57
CA LEU A 54 11.07 5.01 -8.42
C LEU A 54 11.33 3.56 -8.00
N SER A 55 10.30 2.72 -7.93
CA SER A 55 10.41 1.33 -7.47
C SER A 55 11.41 0.48 -8.25
N LYS A 56 11.78 0.89 -9.46
CA LYS A 56 12.81 0.21 -10.27
C LYS A 56 14.22 0.30 -9.69
N LYS A 57 14.47 1.27 -8.81
CA LYS A 57 15.80 1.55 -8.25
C LYS A 57 15.79 1.83 -6.75
N TYR A 58 14.65 2.24 -6.21
CA TYR A 58 14.52 2.75 -4.86
C TYR A 58 13.25 2.24 -4.20
N THR A 59 13.24 2.22 -2.87
CA THR A 59 12.05 1.91 -2.07
C THR A 59 11.83 3.03 -1.06
N LEU A 60 10.59 3.55 -0.99
CA LEU A 60 10.21 4.56 -0.02
C LEU A 60 10.09 3.92 1.36
N PHE A 61 10.65 4.56 2.40
CA PHE A 61 10.45 4.14 3.78
C PHE A 61 9.19 4.77 4.35
N GLY A 62 8.35 3.95 4.99
CA GLY A 62 7.10 4.33 5.62
C GLY A 62 7.04 3.99 7.11
N HIS A 63 6.21 4.73 7.85
CA HIS A 63 5.94 4.49 9.26
C HIS A 63 4.49 4.82 9.57
N GLN A 64 3.79 3.88 10.24
CA GLN A 64 2.39 4.03 10.62
C GLN A 64 2.24 5.06 11.73
N HIS A 65 1.26 5.96 11.63
CA HIS A 65 0.95 7.04 12.58
C HIS A 65 2.13 7.98 12.90
N ALA A 66 3.14 8.04 12.02
CA ALA A 66 4.43 8.66 12.31
C ALA A 66 4.37 10.12 12.75
N THR A 67 3.38 10.89 12.28
CA THR A 67 3.23 12.33 12.59
C THR A 67 2.07 12.62 13.55
N GLU A 68 1.40 11.60 14.02
CA GLU A 68 0.27 11.70 14.94
C GLU A 68 0.73 11.56 16.40
N TYR A 69 1.59 10.59 16.62
CA TYR A 69 2.23 10.30 17.92
C TYR A 69 3.50 9.47 17.71
N GLY A 70 4.28 9.29 18.77
CA GLY A 70 5.47 8.46 18.77
C GLY A 70 5.81 8.00 20.19
N HIS A 71 7.01 7.45 20.36
CA HIS A 71 7.44 6.92 21.65
C HIS A 71 7.47 8.02 22.73
N GLY A 72 6.54 7.92 23.70
CA GLY A 72 6.43 8.88 24.81
C GLY A 72 5.89 10.26 24.44
N TRP A 73 5.27 10.47 23.27
CA TRP A 73 4.65 11.74 22.90
C TRP A 73 3.39 11.54 22.06
N PHE A 74 2.48 12.52 22.17
CA PHE A 74 1.23 12.58 21.41
C PHE A 74 1.00 13.98 20.88
N GLY A 75 0.56 14.10 19.61
CA GLY A 75 0.35 15.37 18.93
C GLY A 75 1.66 16.11 18.64
N GLY A 76 1.54 17.34 18.23
CA GLY A 76 2.67 18.20 17.85
C GLY A 76 2.68 18.54 16.36
N ASN A 77 3.34 19.65 16.04
CA ASN A 77 3.50 20.09 14.65
C ASN A 77 4.84 19.60 14.12
N ASP A 78 4.85 19.07 12.90
CA ASP A 78 6.06 18.74 12.15
C ASP A 78 7.03 17.80 12.90
N ARG A 79 6.49 16.83 13.63
CA ARG A 79 7.24 15.88 14.46
C ARG A 79 7.03 14.45 14.00
N SER A 80 8.10 13.64 14.03
CA SER A 80 8.06 12.16 14.04
C SER A 80 9.32 11.63 14.72
N ASP A 81 9.28 10.43 15.30
CA ASP A 81 10.47 9.80 15.87
C ASP A 81 11.55 9.62 14.82
N VAL A 82 11.17 9.23 13.62
CA VAL A 82 12.07 9.10 12.47
C VAL A 82 12.74 10.43 12.14
N LYS A 83 11.99 11.54 12.07
CA LYS A 83 12.57 12.87 11.85
C LYS A 83 13.50 13.31 12.97
N SER A 84 13.15 12.98 14.21
CA SER A 84 13.98 13.29 15.38
C SER A 84 15.35 12.57 15.34
N VAL A 85 15.43 11.44 14.63
CA VAL A 85 16.67 10.63 14.46
C VAL A 85 17.43 11.01 13.17
N THR A 86 16.72 11.28 12.08
CA THR A 86 17.33 11.41 10.74
C THR A 86 17.34 12.84 10.18
N GLY A 87 16.50 13.73 10.72
CA GLY A 87 16.23 15.05 10.15
C GLY A 87 15.11 15.06 9.11
N SER A 88 14.64 13.89 8.64
CA SER A 88 13.57 13.75 7.65
C SER A 88 12.39 12.95 8.18
N HIS A 89 11.17 13.28 7.78
CA HIS A 89 10.03 12.37 7.96
C HIS A 89 10.19 11.11 7.11
N PRO A 90 9.49 9.99 7.46
CA PRO A 90 9.28 8.90 6.51
C PRO A 90 8.68 9.41 5.21
N ALA A 91 9.04 8.81 4.08
CA ALA A 91 8.47 9.14 2.78
C ALA A 91 6.99 8.77 2.66
N VAL A 92 6.56 7.73 3.40
CA VAL A 92 5.18 7.27 3.45
C VAL A 92 4.67 7.35 4.89
N ILE A 93 3.59 8.10 5.09
CA ILE A 93 2.90 8.20 6.37
C ILE A 93 1.68 7.28 6.34
N GLY A 94 1.64 6.29 7.23
CA GLY A 94 0.47 5.45 7.43
C GLY A 94 -0.55 6.13 8.33
N VAL A 95 -1.82 6.08 7.95
CA VAL A 95 -2.98 6.51 8.75
C VAL A 95 -3.99 5.37 8.85
N ASP A 96 -5.01 5.51 9.67
CA ASP A 96 -6.04 4.50 9.86
C ASP A 96 -7.45 5.11 9.86
N PHE A 97 -8.38 4.46 9.16
CA PHE A 97 -9.78 4.84 9.14
C PHE A 97 -10.63 4.16 10.23
N SER A 98 -10.00 3.54 11.24
CA SER A 98 -10.69 2.87 12.35
C SER A 98 -11.68 3.78 13.09
N GLY A 99 -11.40 5.08 13.13
CA GLY A 99 -12.27 6.07 13.74
C GLY A 99 -13.44 6.55 12.87
N PHE A 100 -13.58 6.08 11.62
CA PHE A 100 -14.59 6.59 10.67
C PHE A 100 -15.94 5.88 10.78
N SER A 101 -16.06 4.88 11.64
CA SER A 101 -17.30 4.13 11.89
C SER A 101 -17.33 3.55 13.30
N GLY A 102 -18.50 3.05 13.74
CA GLY A 102 -18.64 2.36 15.01
C GLY A 102 -18.48 3.24 16.26
N ARG A 103 -18.66 4.56 16.14
CA ARG A 103 -18.52 5.56 17.20
C ARG A 103 -19.65 6.58 17.12
N SER A 104 -19.71 7.50 18.11
CA SER A 104 -20.67 8.63 18.00
C SER A 104 -20.32 9.54 16.80
N PRO A 105 -21.29 10.27 16.24
CA PRO A 105 -21.04 11.18 15.12
C PRO A 105 -19.92 12.19 15.39
N GLU A 106 -19.84 12.73 16.61
CA GLU A 106 -18.81 13.70 17.01
C GLU A 106 -17.43 13.06 17.08
N ALA A 107 -17.35 11.79 17.52
CA ALA A 107 -16.08 11.04 17.56
C ALA A 107 -15.61 10.69 16.14
N ILE A 108 -16.53 10.32 15.25
CA ILE A 108 -16.25 10.10 13.83
C ILE A 108 -15.75 11.39 13.17
N GLN A 109 -16.40 12.52 13.42
CA GLN A 109 -15.98 13.79 12.84
C GLN A 109 -14.58 14.20 13.33
N ARG A 110 -14.29 14.09 14.64
CA ARG A 110 -12.93 14.34 15.18
C ARG A 110 -11.88 13.45 14.53
N ALA A 111 -12.16 12.16 14.36
CA ALA A 111 -11.23 11.24 13.69
C ALA A 111 -10.98 11.63 12.23
N LYS A 112 -12.05 11.97 11.49
CA LYS A 112 -11.97 12.45 10.11
C LYS A 112 -11.14 13.74 10.00
N ASP A 113 -11.32 14.68 10.91
CA ASP A 113 -10.58 15.95 10.92
C ASP A 113 -9.10 15.74 11.23
N GLN A 114 -8.78 14.86 12.18
CA GLN A 114 -7.41 14.51 12.52
C GLN A 114 -6.69 13.84 11.35
N VAL A 115 -7.30 12.81 10.75
CA VAL A 115 -6.71 12.11 9.61
C VAL A 115 -6.61 13.04 8.39
N ARG A 116 -7.60 13.91 8.15
CA ARG A 116 -7.53 14.93 7.09
C ARG A 116 -6.31 15.83 7.26
N LYS A 117 -6.07 16.33 8.49
CA LYS A 117 -4.90 17.16 8.78
C LYS A 117 -3.61 16.45 8.42
N ILE A 118 -3.43 15.20 8.85
CA ILE A 118 -2.22 14.41 8.57
C ILE A 118 -2.04 14.21 7.05
N VAL A 119 -3.12 13.86 6.33
CA VAL A 119 -3.08 13.64 4.88
C VAL A 119 -2.69 14.92 4.14
N VAL A 120 -3.33 16.03 4.46
CA VAL A 120 -3.07 17.32 3.80
C VAL A 120 -1.68 17.84 4.12
N ASP A 121 -1.23 17.77 5.37
CA ASP A 121 0.10 18.21 5.76
C ASP A 121 1.19 17.36 5.07
N THR A 122 1.01 16.04 5.01
CA THR A 122 1.93 15.13 4.31
C THR A 122 2.00 15.44 2.81
N TYR A 123 0.85 15.63 2.16
CA TYR A 123 0.78 16.03 0.75
C TYR A 123 1.49 17.37 0.50
N ASN A 124 1.26 18.37 1.34
CA ASN A 124 1.88 19.69 1.22
C ASN A 124 3.41 19.64 1.35
N ARG A 125 3.95 18.72 2.18
CA ARG A 125 5.39 18.48 2.28
C ARG A 125 5.95 17.66 1.12
N GLY A 126 5.10 16.98 0.34
CA GLY A 126 5.50 16.09 -0.76
C GLY A 126 5.64 14.62 -0.38
N GLY A 127 5.27 14.24 0.84
CA GLY A 127 5.21 12.85 1.30
C GLY A 127 4.00 12.09 0.72
N VAL A 128 3.97 10.77 0.89
CA VAL A 128 2.91 9.88 0.41
C VAL A 128 2.08 9.39 1.59
N VAL A 129 0.78 9.19 1.40
CA VAL A 129 -0.10 8.66 2.44
C VAL A 129 -0.65 7.30 2.04
N THR A 130 -0.58 6.34 2.97
CA THR A 130 -1.32 5.06 2.90
C THR A 130 -2.29 4.96 4.07
N ALA A 131 -3.50 4.49 3.82
CA ALA A 131 -4.56 4.39 4.80
C ALA A 131 -5.01 2.93 4.97
N ALA A 132 -4.73 2.33 6.11
CA ALA A 132 -5.37 1.09 6.54
C ALA A 132 -6.81 1.37 7.02
N TRP A 133 -7.61 0.34 7.08
CA TRP A 133 -8.95 0.44 7.63
C TRP A 133 -9.24 -0.71 8.60
N HIS A 134 -8.95 -0.49 9.87
CA HIS A 134 -9.42 -1.39 10.93
C HIS A 134 -10.92 -1.13 11.16
N PHE A 135 -11.71 -1.74 10.30
CA PHE A 135 -13.13 -1.48 10.17
C PHE A 135 -13.94 -2.15 11.29
N SER A 136 -14.56 -1.35 12.14
CA SER A 136 -15.52 -1.84 13.16
C SER A 136 -16.65 -2.62 12.48
N ASN A 137 -17.07 -3.75 13.06
CA ASN A 137 -18.11 -4.60 12.48
C ASN A 137 -19.44 -3.83 12.37
N PRO A 138 -19.92 -3.54 11.15
CA PRO A 138 -21.10 -2.67 10.97
C PRO A 138 -22.41 -3.36 11.32
N VAL A 139 -22.43 -4.67 11.45
CA VAL A 139 -23.62 -5.46 11.78
C VAL A 139 -23.77 -5.63 13.27
N SER A 140 -22.72 -6.14 13.94
CA SER A 140 -22.75 -6.35 15.41
C SER A 140 -22.57 -5.06 16.20
N GLY A 141 -21.99 -4.01 15.60
CA GLY A 141 -21.57 -2.81 16.33
C GLY A 141 -20.30 -2.98 17.14
N GLY A 142 -19.63 -4.14 17.07
CA GLY A 142 -18.38 -4.42 17.76
C GLY A 142 -17.15 -3.87 17.05
N GLY A 143 -15.95 -4.18 17.60
CA GLY A 143 -14.67 -3.76 17.02
C GLY A 143 -14.31 -4.48 15.71
N PHE A 144 -13.08 -4.28 15.26
CA PHE A 144 -12.57 -4.88 14.02
C PHE A 144 -12.05 -6.32 14.23
N ASN A 145 -11.62 -6.68 15.43
CA ASN A 145 -11.22 -8.05 15.71
C ASN A 145 -12.42 -8.99 15.73
N TRP A 146 -12.21 -10.23 15.33
CA TRP A 146 -13.24 -11.26 15.35
C TRP A 146 -13.88 -11.43 16.75
N LYS A 147 -13.06 -11.44 17.80
CA LYS A 147 -13.53 -11.53 19.19
C LYS A 147 -14.38 -10.34 19.60
N ASP A 148 -13.97 -9.14 19.22
CA ASP A 148 -14.64 -7.88 19.59
C ASP A 148 -15.94 -7.67 18.78
N SER A 149 -16.07 -8.33 17.64
CA SER A 149 -17.25 -8.27 16.77
C SER A 149 -18.34 -9.29 17.14
N VAL A 150 -18.32 -9.79 18.36
CA VAL A 150 -19.28 -10.81 18.86
C VAL A 150 -19.25 -12.08 17.98
N SER A 151 -18.10 -12.34 17.36
CA SER A 151 -17.89 -13.48 16.45
C SER A 151 -18.95 -13.60 15.35
N LEU A 152 -19.38 -12.46 14.79
CA LEU A 152 -20.40 -12.38 13.74
C LEU A 152 -19.79 -12.27 12.35
N PRO A 153 -20.02 -13.23 11.42
CA PRO A 153 -19.59 -13.14 10.02
C PRO A 153 -20.40 -12.06 9.27
N ALA A 154 -19.91 -10.82 9.30
CA ALA A 154 -20.67 -9.66 8.85
C ALA A 154 -20.68 -9.47 7.32
N VAL A 155 -19.72 -10.04 6.57
CA VAL A 155 -19.56 -9.75 5.14
C VAL A 155 -20.81 -10.05 4.34
N LYS A 156 -21.44 -11.21 4.54
CA LYS A 156 -22.66 -11.61 3.83
C LYS A 156 -23.85 -10.63 4.00
N TYR A 157 -23.87 -9.87 5.12
CA TYR A 157 -24.94 -8.91 5.39
C TYR A 157 -24.70 -7.54 4.76
N ILE A 158 -23.44 -7.19 4.42
CA ILE A 158 -23.10 -5.86 3.90
C ILE A 158 -22.80 -5.83 2.41
N ILE A 159 -22.58 -6.98 1.76
CA ILE A 159 -22.46 -7.06 0.30
C ILE A 159 -23.82 -6.82 -0.38
N PRO A 160 -23.86 -6.56 -1.71
CA PRO A 160 -25.12 -6.38 -2.43
C PRO A 160 -26.12 -7.52 -2.17
N GLY A 161 -27.34 -7.16 -1.80
CA GLY A 161 -28.40 -8.10 -1.41
C GLY A 161 -28.46 -8.44 0.09
N GLY A 162 -27.45 -8.07 0.87
CA GLY A 162 -27.45 -8.25 2.33
C GLY A 162 -28.32 -7.21 3.05
N GLU A 163 -28.88 -7.59 4.21
CA GLU A 163 -29.81 -6.76 4.98
C GLU A 163 -29.18 -5.47 5.55
N ALA A 164 -27.86 -5.45 5.76
CA ALA A 164 -27.13 -4.28 6.24
C ALA A 164 -26.37 -3.54 5.12
N HIS A 165 -26.68 -3.83 3.85
CA HIS A 165 -26.02 -3.23 2.70
C HIS A 165 -26.14 -1.70 2.67
N GLU A 166 -27.34 -1.15 2.94
CA GLU A 166 -27.54 0.30 2.95
C GLU A 166 -26.74 0.97 4.08
N LYS A 167 -26.67 0.36 5.26
CA LYS A 167 -25.79 0.85 6.35
C LYS A 167 -24.33 0.92 5.93
N TYR A 168 -23.84 -0.09 5.17
CA TYR A 168 -22.50 -0.08 4.63
C TYR A 168 -22.27 1.03 3.60
N LYS A 169 -23.24 1.28 2.73
CA LYS A 169 -23.21 2.41 1.78
C LYS A 169 -23.11 3.76 2.49
N GLU A 170 -23.83 3.96 3.58
CA GLU A 170 -23.73 5.21 4.36
C GLU A 170 -22.32 5.39 4.98
N ILE A 171 -21.68 4.31 5.45
CA ILE A 171 -20.30 4.38 5.93
C ILE A 171 -19.35 4.77 4.78
N LEU A 172 -19.48 4.13 3.62
CA LEU A 172 -18.69 4.46 2.44
C LEU A 172 -18.94 5.89 1.94
N LYS A 173 -20.18 6.36 2.00
CA LYS A 173 -20.53 7.74 1.68
C LYS A 173 -19.78 8.72 2.58
N GLY A 174 -19.73 8.45 3.88
CA GLY A 174 -18.96 9.25 4.81
C GLY A 174 -17.43 9.26 4.53
N ILE A 175 -16.89 8.18 3.95
CA ILE A 175 -15.49 8.14 3.47
C ILE A 175 -15.36 8.96 2.19
N GLY A 176 -16.29 8.84 1.26
CA GLY A 176 -16.29 9.59 -0.01
C GLY A 176 -16.38 11.10 0.20
N GLU A 177 -17.32 11.55 1.03
CA GLU A 177 -17.45 12.96 1.42
C GLU A 177 -16.15 13.50 2.03
N TRP A 178 -15.55 12.74 2.94
CA TRP A 178 -14.25 13.08 3.53
C TRP A 178 -13.14 13.16 2.47
N ALA A 179 -13.06 12.21 1.53
CA ALA A 179 -12.03 12.18 0.49
C ALA A 179 -12.06 13.44 -0.41
N HIS A 180 -13.24 14.02 -0.63
CA HIS A 180 -13.40 15.27 -1.38
C HIS A 180 -12.94 16.53 -0.64
N THR A 181 -12.68 16.41 0.68
CA THR A 181 -12.15 17.53 1.50
C THR A 181 -10.63 17.58 1.55
N LEU A 182 -9.92 16.58 1.01
CA LEU A 182 -8.46 16.44 1.11
C LEU A 182 -7.72 17.41 0.17
N ARG A 183 -7.89 18.71 0.35
CA ARG A 183 -7.25 19.72 -0.50
C ARG A 183 -5.97 20.24 0.12
N GLY A 184 -4.88 20.12 -0.63
CA GLY A 184 -3.61 20.74 -0.30
C GLY A 184 -3.63 22.26 -0.46
N ALA A 185 -2.53 22.90 -0.10
CA ALA A 185 -2.34 24.34 -0.24
C ALA A 185 -2.43 24.83 -1.70
N ASP A 186 -2.17 23.94 -2.65
CA ASP A 186 -2.33 24.19 -4.09
C ASP A 186 -3.77 24.02 -4.60
N GLY A 187 -4.73 23.75 -3.70
CA GLY A 187 -6.14 23.50 -3.99
C GLY A 187 -6.44 22.13 -4.64
N LYS A 188 -5.42 21.27 -4.82
CA LYS A 188 -5.58 19.95 -5.42
C LYS A 188 -5.93 18.89 -4.39
N LEU A 189 -6.62 17.84 -4.82
CA LEU A 189 -6.93 16.70 -3.95
C LEU A 189 -5.66 15.87 -3.71
N ALA A 190 -5.33 15.68 -2.44
CA ALA A 190 -4.25 14.79 -2.02
C ALA A 190 -4.59 13.33 -2.35
N PRO A 191 -3.73 12.58 -3.05
CA PRO A 191 -3.90 11.16 -3.27
C PRO A 191 -3.69 10.36 -1.98
N VAL A 192 -4.46 9.27 -1.82
CA VAL A 192 -4.34 8.32 -0.72
C VAL A 192 -4.25 6.90 -1.28
N ILE A 193 -3.28 6.11 -0.82
CA ILE A 193 -3.23 4.67 -1.06
C ILE A 193 -4.16 4.01 -0.03
N PHE A 194 -5.40 3.69 -0.46
CA PHE A 194 -6.40 3.11 0.42
C PHE A 194 -6.29 1.59 0.45
N ARG A 195 -6.10 1.04 1.63
CA ARG A 195 -5.84 -0.38 1.90
C ARG A 195 -6.91 -0.97 2.84
N PRO A 196 -8.14 -1.22 2.33
CA PRO A 196 -9.21 -1.85 3.10
C PRO A 196 -8.99 -3.35 3.25
N PHE A 197 -9.60 -3.95 4.28
CA PHE A 197 -9.71 -5.41 4.47
C PHE A 197 -8.38 -6.15 4.37
N HIS A 198 -7.30 -5.55 4.86
CA HIS A 198 -5.96 -6.16 4.89
C HIS A 198 -5.92 -7.42 5.77
N GLU A 199 -4.87 -8.23 5.62
CA GLU A 199 -4.63 -9.45 6.40
C GLU A 199 -5.81 -10.44 6.39
N PHE A 200 -6.57 -10.46 5.30
CA PHE A 200 -7.80 -11.25 5.14
C PHE A 200 -7.56 -12.77 5.08
N ASP A 201 -6.35 -13.23 4.94
CA ASP A 201 -5.94 -14.63 4.98
C ASP A 201 -5.74 -15.15 6.42
N GLY A 202 -5.72 -14.23 7.41
CA GLY A 202 -5.77 -14.51 8.84
C GLY A 202 -7.19 -14.66 9.40
N GLY A 203 -7.30 -15.01 10.69
CA GLY A 203 -8.58 -15.22 11.39
C GLY A 203 -8.88 -14.21 12.50
N TRP A 204 -8.07 -13.17 12.64
CA TRP A 204 -8.21 -12.18 13.73
C TRP A 204 -9.18 -11.06 13.41
N PHE A 205 -9.44 -10.77 12.15
CA PHE A 205 -10.43 -9.80 11.72
C PHE A 205 -11.74 -10.47 11.28
N TRP A 206 -12.88 -9.80 11.44
CA TRP A 206 -14.19 -10.33 11.06
C TRP A 206 -14.36 -10.54 9.54
N TRP A 207 -13.53 -9.90 8.70
CA TRP A 207 -13.47 -10.14 7.25
C TRP A 207 -12.46 -11.22 6.84
N GLY A 208 -11.81 -11.86 7.83
CA GLY A 208 -10.76 -12.85 7.59
C GLY A 208 -11.26 -14.16 7.01
N LYS A 209 -10.34 -14.93 6.45
CA LYS A 209 -10.60 -16.18 5.71
C LYS A 209 -11.50 -17.20 6.44
N PRO A 210 -11.36 -17.43 7.74
CA PRO A 210 -12.22 -18.38 8.44
C PRO A 210 -13.69 -17.93 8.56
N HIS A 211 -13.97 -16.63 8.39
CA HIS A 211 -15.26 -16.01 8.67
C HIS A 211 -15.98 -15.55 7.40
N THR A 212 -15.30 -15.62 6.26
CA THR A 212 -15.78 -15.06 4.99
C THR A 212 -15.34 -15.97 3.85
N SER A 213 -16.26 -16.36 2.99
CA SER A 213 -15.93 -17.10 1.77
C SER A 213 -15.12 -16.25 0.79
N GLN A 214 -14.46 -16.89 -0.17
CA GLN A 214 -13.75 -16.19 -1.24
C GLN A 214 -14.69 -15.28 -2.05
N GLN A 215 -15.88 -15.77 -2.38
CA GLN A 215 -16.86 -15.03 -3.17
C GLN A 215 -17.40 -13.81 -2.44
N GLU A 216 -17.70 -13.93 -1.15
CA GLU A 216 -18.13 -12.81 -0.30
C GLU A 216 -17.05 -11.75 -0.20
N PHE A 217 -15.78 -12.14 0.03
CA PHE A 217 -14.66 -11.20 0.10
C PHE A 217 -14.45 -10.45 -1.22
N VAL A 218 -14.47 -11.18 -2.35
CA VAL A 218 -14.34 -10.57 -3.68
C VAL A 218 -15.52 -9.62 -3.97
N SER A 219 -16.75 -10.00 -3.58
CA SER A 219 -17.92 -9.14 -3.71
C SER A 219 -17.80 -7.86 -2.87
N LEU A 220 -17.38 -7.99 -1.60
CA LEU A 220 -17.13 -6.86 -0.72
C LEU A 220 -16.09 -5.89 -1.31
N TRP A 221 -14.96 -6.44 -1.78
CA TRP A 221 -13.90 -5.63 -2.38
C TRP A 221 -14.39 -4.86 -3.60
N ARG A 222 -14.98 -5.59 -4.56
CA ARG A 222 -15.47 -4.99 -5.82
C ARG A 222 -16.54 -3.95 -5.58
N PHE A 223 -17.48 -4.21 -4.70
CA PHE A 223 -18.50 -3.25 -4.34
C PHE A 223 -17.88 -1.99 -3.71
N THR A 224 -16.97 -2.14 -2.74
CA THR A 224 -16.29 -1.01 -2.08
C THR A 224 -15.60 -0.11 -3.10
N VAL A 225 -14.79 -0.70 -4.00
CA VAL A 225 -14.06 0.06 -5.02
C VAL A 225 -15.02 0.72 -6.00
N SER A 226 -16.01 0.00 -6.54
CA SER A 226 -16.94 0.58 -7.51
C SER A 226 -17.81 1.67 -6.89
N TYR A 227 -18.29 1.47 -5.66
CA TYR A 227 -19.12 2.47 -5.00
C TYR A 227 -18.34 3.75 -4.71
N LEU A 228 -17.13 3.67 -4.15
CA LEU A 228 -16.28 4.84 -3.93
C LEU A 228 -15.90 5.51 -5.26
N ARG A 229 -15.37 4.76 -6.23
CA ARG A 229 -14.85 5.28 -7.49
C ARG A 229 -15.95 5.79 -8.42
N ASP A 230 -17.03 4.99 -8.60
CA ASP A 230 -18.00 5.21 -9.68
C ASP A 230 -19.26 5.92 -9.19
N SER A 231 -19.77 5.59 -8.00
CA SER A 231 -20.98 6.24 -7.44
C SER A 231 -20.64 7.52 -6.69
N LEU A 232 -19.61 7.47 -5.81
CA LEU A 232 -19.22 8.60 -4.99
C LEU A 232 -18.15 9.50 -5.63
N GLN A 233 -17.66 9.16 -6.84
CA GLN A 233 -16.70 9.94 -7.64
C GLN A 233 -15.39 10.25 -6.88
N VAL A 234 -14.92 9.30 -6.05
CA VAL A 234 -13.64 9.42 -5.35
C VAL A 234 -12.51 9.07 -6.31
N HIS A 235 -11.84 10.08 -6.85
CA HIS A 235 -10.83 9.95 -7.89
C HIS A 235 -9.39 10.19 -7.41
N ASN A 236 -9.21 10.33 -6.10
CA ASN A 236 -7.91 10.52 -5.45
C ASN A 236 -7.44 9.30 -4.64
N PHE A 237 -8.09 8.14 -4.81
CA PHE A 237 -7.63 6.89 -4.19
C PHE A 237 -6.84 6.00 -5.16
N ILE A 238 -5.84 5.32 -4.60
CA ILE A 238 -5.10 4.19 -5.17
C ILE A 238 -5.44 2.97 -4.32
N TYR A 239 -6.02 1.92 -4.88
CA TYR A 239 -6.54 0.78 -4.13
C TYR A 239 -5.49 -0.30 -3.93
N ALA A 240 -5.17 -0.61 -2.66
CA ALA A 240 -4.11 -1.54 -2.26
C ALA A 240 -4.66 -2.83 -1.63
N PHE A 241 -4.32 -3.97 -2.22
CA PHE A 241 -4.68 -5.31 -1.78
C PHE A 241 -3.50 -5.95 -1.05
N SER A 242 -3.66 -6.34 0.21
CA SER A 242 -2.59 -6.93 1.02
C SER A 242 -3.09 -8.03 1.96
N PRO A 243 -2.81 -9.30 1.68
CA PRO A 243 -2.89 -10.36 2.69
C PRO A 243 -1.79 -10.21 3.76
N ASP A 244 -1.91 -10.97 4.84
CA ASP A 244 -0.79 -11.33 5.73
C ASP A 244 0.13 -12.32 4.99
N ASN A 245 1.07 -12.89 5.68
CA ASN A 245 2.11 -13.76 5.14
C ASN A 245 1.73 -15.27 5.01
N LYS A 246 0.45 -15.62 5.00
CA LYS A 246 0.02 -17.04 5.03
C LYS A 246 0.14 -17.79 3.70
N PHE A 247 0.62 -17.16 2.65
CA PHE A 247 0.84 -17.76 1.34
C PHE A 247 2.31 -18.21 1.14
N ARG A 248 2.51 -19.17 0.24
CA ARG A 248 3.83 -19.67 -0.20
C ARG A 248 3.96 -19.74 -1.72
N THR A 249 2.85 -19.58 -2.44
CA THR A 249 2.80 -19.62 -3.91
C THR A 249 1.97 -18.45 -4.44
N ALA A 250 2.16 -18.10 -5.72
CA ALA A 250 1.37 -17.07 -6.38
C ALA A 250 -0.14 -17.41 -6.41
N SER A 251 -0.50 -18.68 -6.54
CA SER A 251 -1.90 -19.11 -6.49
C SER A 251 -2.53 -18.86 -5.12
N GLN A 252 -1.81 -19.15 -4.03
CA GLN A 252 -2.28 -18.87 -2.68
C GLN A 252 -2.38 -17.36 -2.42
N PHE A 253 -1.40 -16.56 -2.88
CA PHE A 253 -1.43 -15.11 -2.79
C PHE A 253 -2.67 -14.51 -3.48
N LEU A 254 -3.05 -15.07 -4.62
CA LEU A 254 -4.18 -14.61 -5.44
C LEU A 254 -5.51 -15.30 -5.11
N GLU A 255 -5.58 -16.15 -4.10
CA GLU A 255 -6.78 -16.93 -3.78
C GLU A 255 -8.04 -16.06 -3.67
N ARG A 256 -7.92 -14.87 -3.07
CA ARG A 256 -9.03 -13.91 -2.86
C ARG A 256 -8.89 -12.64 -3.68
N TYR A 257 -8.02 -12.66 -4.70
CA TYR A 257 -7.76 -11.49 -5.52
C TYR A 257 -9.00 -11.08 -6.35
N PRO A 258 -9.45 -9.83 -6.25
CA PRO A 258 -10.69 -9.41 -6.90
C PRO A 258 -10.56 -9.19 -8.41
N GLY A 259 -9.34 -9.22 -8.94
CA GLY A 259 -9.04 -8.97 -10.35
C GLY A 259 -8.29 -7.66 -10.59
N ASP A 260 -7.58 -7.59 -11.73
CA ASP A 260 -6.69 -6.46 -12.06
C ASP A 260 -7.39 -5.12 -12.23
N GLU A 261 -8.66 -5.11 -12.56
CA GLU A 261 -9.48 -3.90 -12.73
C GLU A 261 -9.96 -3.27 -11.41
N TRP A 262 -9.64 -3.94 -10.28
CA TRP A 262 -10.06 -3.55 -8.93
C TRP A 262 -8.91 -3.22 -8.00
N VAL A 263 -7.67 -3.36 -8.45
CA VAL A 263 -6.47 -3.20 -7.61
C VAL A 263 -5.41 -2.42 -8.36
N ASP A 264 -4.82 -1.44 -7.69
CA ASP A 264 -3.69 -0.64 -8.19
C ASP A 264 -2.35 -1.12 -7.65
N LEU A 265 -2.35 -1.51 -6.39
CA LEU A 265 -1.17 -1.93 -5.64
C LEU A 265 -1.46 -3.30 -5.00
N VAL A 266 -0.52 -4.21 -5.12
CA VAL A 266 -0.51 -5.46 -4.37
C VAL A 266 0.61 -5.42 -3.33
N GLY A 267 0.33 -5.92 -2.13
CA GLY A 267 1.29 -5.93 -1.04
C GLY A 267 1.16 -7.18 -0.18
N MET A 268 1.90 -7.22 0.89
CA MET A 268 1.73 -8.16 1.99
C MET A 268 2.10 -7.51 3.30
N ASP A 269 1.47 -7.97 4.37
CA ASP A 269 1.86 -7.65 5.74
C ASP A 269 2.66 -8.84 6.28
N ASN A 270 3.86 -8.60 6.80
CA ASN A 270 4.72 -9.68 7.25
C ASN A 270 5.58 -9.26 8.45
N TYR A 271 5.14 -9.60 9.62
CA TYR A 271 5.92 -9.49 10.85
C TYR A 271 6.59 -10.82 11.22
N GLY A 272 5.89 -11.93 10.90
CA GLY A 272 6.24 -13.27 11.34
C GLY A 272 7.65 -13.70 10.89
N ASP A 273 7.97 -13.53 9.61
CA ASP A 273 9.26 -13.93 9.06
C ASP A 273 10.39 -12.93 9.35
N PHE A 274 10.04 -11.70 9.82
CA PHE A 274 10.98 -10.63 10.17
C PHE A 274 11.40 -10.61 11.65
N GLY A 275 11.01 -11.60 12.44
CA GLY A 275 11.46 -11.80 13.82
C GLY A 275 10.38 -11.89 14.88
N ARG A 276 9.10 -11.57 14.56
CA ARG A 276 7.99 -11.72 15.52
C ARG A 276 7.76 -13.18 15.92
N ASP A 277 7.60 -14.06 14.93
CA ASP A 277 7.31 -15.48 15.16
C ASP A 277 8.59 -16.31 14.93
N ARG A 278 9.39 -15.90 13.97
CA ARG A 278 10.66 -16.53 13.61
C ARG A 278 11.55 -15.57 12.81
N TYR A 279 12.84 -15.79 12.86
CA TYR A 279 13.78 -15.11 11.98
C TYR A 279 13.98 -15.92 10.69
N ALA A 280 13.33 -15.54 9.62
CA ALA A 280 13.33 -16.26 8.34
C ALA A 280 13.39 -15.31 7.13
N PRO A 281 14.48 -14.52 6.98
CA PRO A 281 14.59 -13.49 5.94
C PRO A 281 14.49 -14.05 4.52
N ASP A 282 14.99 -15.27 4.26
CA ASP A 282 14.88 -15.89 2.93
C ASP A 282 13.43 -16.26 2.59
N THR A 283 12.64 -16.67 3.59
CA THR A 283 11.20 -16.90 3.42
C THR A 283 10.47 -15.58 3.17
N ALA A 284 10.82 -14.52 3.89
CA ALA A 284 10.29 -13.19 3.67
C ALA A 284 10.59 -12.69 2.25
N ALA A 285 11.84 -12.84 1.80
CA ALA A 285 12.26 -12.47 0.45
C ALA A 285 11.51 -13.27 -0.63
N HIS A 286 11.36 -14.59 -0.45
CA HIS A 286 10.60 -15.43 -1.38
C HIS A 286 9.13 -14.97 -1.52
N LYS A 287 8.45 -14.72 -0.41
CA LYS A 287 7.06 -14.24 -0.43
C LYS A 287 6.95 -12.86 -1.06
N LEU A 288 7.85 -11.95 -0.70
CA LEU A 288 7.87 -10.60 -1.26
C LEU A 288 8.15 -10.61 -2.77
N LYS A 289 8.98 -11.56 -3.23
CA LYS A 289 9.23 -11.78 -4.65
C LYS A 289 7.96 -12.23 -5.40
N ILE A 290 7.13 -13.10 -4.82
CA ILE A 290 5.83 -13.49 -5.41
C ILE A 290 4.97 -12.23 -5.64
N VAL A 291 4.88 -11.34 -4.66
CA VAL A 291 4.13 -10.08 -4.75
C VAL A 291 4.72 -9.17 -5.85
N ALA A 292 6.04 -8.96 -5.83
CA ALA A 292 6.73 -8.07 -6.77
C ALA A 292 6.65 -8.58 -8.22
N ASP A 293 6.80 -9.89 -8.43
CA ASP A 293 6.72 -10.51 -9.76
C ASP A 293 5.30 -10.42 -10.34
N TYR A 294 4.28 -10.67 -9.49
CA TYR A 294 2.90 -10.48 -9.92
C TYR A 294 2.62 -9.02 -10.27
N ALA A 295 3.00 -8.08 -9.40
CA ALA A 295 2.83 -6.65 -9.64
C ALA A 295 3.47 -6.23 -10.98
N ARG A 296 4.71 -6.62 -11.21
CA ARG A 296 5.44 -6.33 -12.46
C ARG A 296 4.73 -6.88 -13.69
N LYS A 297 4.25 -8.13 -13.63
CA LYS A 297 3.51 -8.79 -14.72
C LYS A 297 2.18 -8.10 -14.99
N ALA A 298 1.44 -7.73 -13.96
CA ALA A 298 0.11 -7.14 -14.05
C ALA A 298 0.13 -5.60 -14.22
N GLY A 299 1.31 -4.96 -14.19
CA GLY A 299 1.45 -3.49 -14.26
C GLY A 299 0.96 -2.78 -13.02
N LYS A 300 1.04 -3.43 -11.85
CA LYS A 300 0.67 -2.92 -10.52
C LYS A 300 1.88 -2.38 -9.78
N LEU A 301 1.64 -1.61 -8.72
CA LEU A 301 2.66 -1.32 -7.71
C LEU A 301 2.80 -2.53 -6.77
N ALA A 302 4.00 -2.73 -6.21
CA ALA A 302 4.25 -3.69 -5.14
C ALA A 302 4.71 -2.97 -3.88
N ALA A 303 4.36 -3.51 -2.69
CA ALA A 303 4.84 -2.98 -1.42
C ALA A 303 4.93 -4.08 -0.34
N LEU A 304 5.82 -3.88 0.62
CA LEU A 304 5.72 -4.52 1.93
C LEU A 304 4.88 -3.58 2.79
N THR A 305 3.57 -3.85 2.81
CA THR A 305 2.55 -2.91 3.27
C THR A 305 2.54 -2.73 4.77
N GLU A 306 2.95 -3.75 5.51
CA GLU A 306 3.28 -3.68 6.94
C GLU A 306 4.39 -4.67 7.30
N THR A 307 5.29 -4.24 8.19
CA THR A 307 6.32 -5.08 8.79
C THR A 307 6.88 -4.44 10.07
N GLY A 308 7.89 -5.06 10.64
CA GLY A 308 8.65 -4.52 11.74
C GLY A 308 9.03 -5.57 12.76
N LEU A 309 9.94 -5.20 13.63
CA LEU A 309 10.34 -5.96 14.80
C LEU A 309 10.00 -5.12 16.04
N GLU A 310 9.02 -5.57 16.82
CA GLU A 310 8.57 -4.85 18.00
C GLU A 310 9.73 -4.64 18.99
N SER A 311 9.83 -3.45 19.55
CA SER A 311 10.93 -3.03 20.45
C SER A 311 12.34 -3.09 19.85
N ILE A 312 12.51 -3.54 18.63
CA ILE A 312 13.78 -3.62 17.86
C ILE A 312 14.93 -4.17 18.72
N PRO A 313 14.80 -5.37 19.33
CA PRO A 313 15.85 -5.95 20.17
C PRO A 313 17.12 -6.32 19.40
N ASP A 314 17.01 -6.61 18.10
CA ASP A 314 18.17 -6.73 17.21
C ASP A 314 18.56 -5.34 16.69
N THR A 315 19.63 -4.79 17.24
CA THR A 315 20.14 -3.46 16.88
C THR A 315 20.64 -3.36 15.43
N THR A 316 20.80 -4.49 14.74
CA THR A 316 21.27 -4.57 13.34
C THR A 316 20.14 -4.88 12.35
N TRP A 317 18.92 -5.03 12.81
CA TRP A 317 17.75 -5.45 12.04
C TRP A 317 17.51 -4.63 10.77
N TRP A 318 17.75 -3.33 10.81
CA TRP A 318 17.51 -2.42 9.70
C TRP A 318 18.31 -2.76 8.46
N THR A 319 19.62 -3.06 8.62
CA THR A 319 20.49 -3.38 7.48
C THR A 319 20.61 -4.87 7.22
N ASN A 320 20.69 -5.69 8.28
CA ASN A 320 20.98 -7.11 8.16
C ASN A 320 19.71 -7.94 7.85
N THR A 321 18.54 -7.40 8.15
CA THR A 321 17.27 -8.07 7.90
C THR A 321 16.43 -7.32 6.87
N LEU A 322 15.90 -6.12 7.20
CA LEU A 322 14.97 -5.43 6.34
C LEU A 322 15.58 -5.03 4.99
N LEU A 323 16.69 -4.30 5.02
CA LEU A 323 17.35 -3.83 3.80
C LEU A 323 17.86 -5.01 2.94
N LYS A 324 18.39 -6.05 3.55
CA LYS A 324 18.84 -7.25 2.86
C LYS A 324 17.69 -7.91 2.10
N VAL A 325 16.54 -8.11 2.76
CA VAL A 325 15.34 -8.68 2.11
C VAL A 325 14.86 -7.78 0.97
N MET A 326 14.79 -6.48 1.17
CA MET A 326 14.33 -5.53 0.15
C MET A 326 15.22 -5.52 -1.10
N LYS A 327 16.53 -5.74 -0.95
CA LYS A 327 17.51 -5.76 -2.05
C LYS A 327 17.62 -7.12 -2.75
N THR A 328 17.01 -8.17 -2.22
CA THR A 328 17.06 -9.50 -2.82
C THR A 328 16.36 -9.50 -4.19
N ASP A 329 16.95 -10.14 -5.19
CA ASP A 329 16.35 -10.39 -6.52
C ASP A 329 15.86 -9.16 -7.29
N ASN A 330 16.39 -7.98 -7.00
CA ASN A 330 16.01 -6.74 -7.69
C ASN A 330 14.48 -6.54 -7.74
N MET A 331 13.81 -6.72 -6.62
CA MET A 331 12.38 -6.51 -6.48
C MET A 331 12.03 -5.03 -6.62
N TRP A 332 10.94 -4.73 -7.33
CA TRP A 332 10.47 -3.35 -7.50
C TRP A 332 9.41 -3.05 -6.44
N LEU A 333 9.82 -2.44 -5.34
CA LEU A 333 8.93 -2.10 -4.23
C LEU A 333 8.69 -0.58 -4.21
N ALA A 334 7.43 -0.19 -4.27
CA ALA A 334 7.05 1.22 -4.14
C ALA A 334 7.39 1.74 -2.73
N TYR A 335 7.07 0.96 -1.71
CA TYR A 335 7.42 1.28 -0.34
C TYR A 335 7.51 0.05 0.56
N VAL A 336 8.14 0.24 1.71
CA VAL A 336 8.05 -0.61 2.90
C VAL A 336 7.54 0.26 4.04
N LEU A 337 6.62 -0.27 4.87
CA LEU A 337 6.08 0.45 6.01
C LEU A 337 6.26 -0.37 7.28
N VAL A 338 6.91 0.24 8.30
CA VAL A 338 6.95 -0.34 9.64
C VAL A 338 5.78 0.16 10.47
N TRP A 339 5.35 -0.69 11.43
CA TRP A 339 4.21 -0.36 12.28
C TRP A 339 4.50 0.82 13.20
N ARG A 340 3.52 1.23 13.99
CA ARG A 340 3.50 2.45 14.79
C ARG A 340 4.39 2.38 16.05
N ASN A 341 4.78 3.53 16.53
CA ASN A 341 5.30 3.72 17.89
C ASN A 341 4.14 4.17 18.79
N ASP A 342 3.76 3.39 19.80
CA ASP A 342 2.68 3.78 20.70
C ASP A 342 3.16 4.82 21.72
N SER A 343 2.38 5.88 21.91
CA SER A 343 2.71 6.97 22.83
C SER A 343 2.61 6.58 24.29
N ARG A 344 1.86 5.51 24.60
CA ARG A 344 1.52 5.05 25.97
C ARG A 344 2.19 3.76 26.37
N SER A 345 2.76 3.03 25.41
CA SER A 345 3.45 1.76 25.67
C SER A 345 4.96 1.93 25.52
N PRO A 346 5.77 1.62 26.54
CA PRO A 346 7.22 1.75 26.45
C PRO A 346 7.87 0.68 25.56
N THR A 347 7.15 -0.37 25.20
CA THR A 347 7.67 -1.51 24.43
C THR A 347 7.05 -1.65 23.05
N HIS A 348 5.91 -1.00 22.78
CA HIS A 348 5.23 -1.09 21.49
C HIS A 348 5.71 0.00 20.54
N TYR A 349 6.87 -0.22 19.92
CA TYR A 349 7.44 0.65 18.90
C TYR A 349 8.16 -0.17 17.82
N TYR A 350 8.15 0.35 16.59
CA TYR A 350 8.68 -0.31 15.40
C TYR A 350 9.64 0.59 14.60
N ALA A 351 9.81 1.84 15.01
CA ALA A 351 10.84 2.74 14.51
C ALA A 351 11.68 3.27 15.67
N PRO A 352 12.98 3.53 15.48
CA PRO A 352 13.81 4.06 16.55
C PRO A 352 13.41 5.51 16.88
N TYR A 353 13.58 5.87 18.13
CA TYR A 353 13.46 7.21 18.67
C TYR A 353 14.82 7.69 19.20
N PRO A 354 15.02 8.98 19.49
CA PRO A 354 16.28 9.49 20.02
C PRO A 354 16.76 8.73 21.27
N GLY A 355 17.99 8.22 21.23
CA GLY A 355 18.58 7.42 22.32
C GLY A 355 18.37 5.90 22.19
N HIS A 356 17.54 5.42 21.26
CA HIS A 356 17.39 3.98 21.06
C HIS A 356 18.65 3.33 20.49
N THR A 357 18.98 2.13 20.99
CA THR A 357 20.23 1.40 20.65
C THR A 357 20.38 1.08 19.16
N SER A 358 19.28 0.92 18.40
CA SER A 358 19.32 0.65 16.96
C SER A 358 19.54 1.91 16.09
N VAL A 359 19.58 3.12 16.68
CA VAL A 359 19.77 4.38 15.93
C VAL A 359 20.99 4.35 14.99
N PRO A 360 22.18 3.88 15.40
CA PRO A 360 23.33 3.85 14.49
C PRO A 360 23.11 2.96 13.26
N ASN A 361 22.38 1.85 13.40
CA ASN A 361 22.04 0.97 12.29
C ASN A 361 20.94 1.55 11.41
N PHE A 362 19.93 2.18 12.01
CA PHE A 362 18.89 2.89 11.28
C PHE A 362 19.45 4.05 10.46
N LEU A 363 20.43 4.79 10.96
CA LEU A 363 21.11 5.83 10.20
C LEU A 363 21.91 5.27 9.01
N ARG A 364 22.43 4.04 9.09
CA ARG A 364 23.00 3.35 7.91
C ARG A 364 21.92 2.99 6.90
N PHE A 365 20.77 2.47 7.35
CA PHE A 365 19.60 2.22 6.50
C PHE A 365 19.11 3.51 5.83
N TYR A 366 18.99 4.61 6.59
CA TYR A 366 18.59 5.92 6.08
C TYR A 366 19.52 6.46 4.99
N ARG A 367 20.84 6.26 5.14
CA ARG A 367 21.86 6.73 4.18
C ARG A 367 22.09 5.78 3.01
N ASP A 368 21.45 4.62 3.02
CA ASP A 368 21.59 3.67 1.90
C ASP A 368 20.88 4.24 0.66
N PRO A 369 21.57 4.29 -0.49
CA PRO A 369 21.01 4.91 -1.68
C PRO A 369 19.77 4.20 -2.24
N TYR A 370 19.43 3.02 -1.73
CA TYR A 370 18.22 2.29 -2.11
C TYR A 370 16.97 2.77 -1.38
N THR A 371 17.10 3.41 -0.21
CA THR A 371 15.98 3.86 0.62
C THR A 371 15.73 5.36 0.45
N LEU A 372 14.45 5.73 0.32
CA LEU A 372 14.04 7.14 0.20
C LEU A 372 13.18 7.58 1.37
N PHE A 373 13.46 8.77 1.85
CA PHE A 373 12.72 9.49 2.90
C PHE A 373 12.01 10.72 2.32
N GLU A 374 11.19 11.43 3.11
CA GLU A 374 10.37 12.53 2.59
C GLU A 374 11.21 13.62 1.90
N GLN A 375 12.38 13.96 2.45
CA GLN A 375 13.28 14.97 1.87
C GLN A 375 13.79 14.62 0.46
N ASP A 376 13.80 13.31 0.12
CA ASP A 376 14.26 12.82 -1.18
C ASP A 376 13.16 12.92 -2.25
N LEU A 377 11.92 13.19 -1.83
CA LEU A 377 10.76 13.24 -2.71
C LEU A 377 10.52 14.67 -3.20
N LYS A 378 11.06 15.01 -4.37
CA LYS A 378 10.75 16.28 -5.03
C LYS A 378 9.70 16.08 -6.11
N SER A 379 8.55 16.73 -5.96
CA SER A 379 7.52 16.78 -7.02
C SER A 379 6.91 15.43 -7.40
N ILE A 380 6.75 14.49 -6.45
CA ILE A 380 6.19 13.16 -6.70
C ILE A 380 4.77 13.22 -7.33
N TYR A 381 4.03 14.31 -7.09
CA TYR A 381 2.70 14.59 -7.60
C TYR A 381 2.69 15.33 -8.96
N ARG A 382 3.85 15.57 -9.58
CA ARG A 382 3.95 16.24 -10.88
C ARG A 382 4.18 15.26 -12.01
N ARG A 383 3.69 15.57 -13.22
CA ARG A 383 3.88 14.74 -14.43
C ARG A 383 5.34 14.53 -14.81
N ARG A 384 6.21 15.53 -14.55
CA ARG A 384 7.67 15.42 -14.69
C ARG A 384 8.25 15.38 -13.28
N PHE A 385 8.60 14.20 -12.84
CA PHE A 385 9.40 14.03 -11.62
C PHE A 385 10.83 14.44 -11.95
N LEU A 386 11.32 15.50 -11.28
CA LEU A 386 12.60 16.12 -11.58
C LEU A 386 13.80 15.38 -10.99
N GLY A 387 13.57 14.23 -10.37
CA GLY A 387 14.64 13.38 -9.84
C GLY A 387 14.75 13.38 -8.34
N ILE A 388 15.73 12.61 -7.87
CA ILE A 388 16.19 12.47 -6.50
C ILE A 388 17.53 13.22 -6.47
N PHE A 389 17.82 13.95 -5.41
CA PHE A 389 19.09 14.63 -5.19
C PHE A 389 19.82 14.02 -4.03
#